data_f6a1d934a057367f09cfc143abab1dfb
#
_entry.id   f6a1d934a057367f09cfc143abab1dfb
#
_cell.length_a   1.000
_cell.length_b   1.000
_cell.length_c   1.000
_cell.angle_alpha   90.00
_cell.angle_beta   90.00
_cell.angle_gamma   90.00
#
_symmetry.space_group_name_H-M   'P 1'
#
loop_
_entity.id
_entity.type
_entity.pdbx_description
1 polymer ?
#
loop_
_entity_poly.entity_id
_entity_poly.type
_entity_poly.pdbx_seq_one_letter_code
_entity_poly.pdbx_strand_id
1 'polypeptide(L)'
;MINRLVEPSSGRILLNGEATEQMDIVQLRRRIGYVIQNAGLFPHKNIIDNIATTAILNGAAKSKARARAGELLEVVGLDPQIAKRFPWQLSGGQQQRVGVARALAADPEFMLMDEPFSAVDPVVREQLQEEFLRIQKEVSKTIIMVTHDIDEAMKLGDLVAVLKPGGKLAQMASPGELLNTPQNAFVADFIGKDRGYRKLSFHAADTETGLRNEPYAELDCSFERAKEMAIDRWLLVTQNGKAFGWFDTHQPATAITHDNINLGATFHQQGSPLRHLLDAALSSPNHRAVIVDERQIPQGTIHLDQVLDMCKSTRQEGA
;
A
#
# COMPACT_ATOMS: atom_id res chain seq x y z
N MET A 1 18.11 16.86 -11.04
CA MET A 1 19.40 17.05 -10.34
C MET A 1 20.12 15.72 -10.14
N ILE A 2 19.59 14.72 -9.42
CA ILE A 2 20.30 13.46 -9.11
C ILE A 2 20.84 12.75 -10.37
N ASN A 3 20.02 12.67 -11.43
CA ASN A 3 20.40 12.09 -12.74
C ASN A 3 21.04 13.10 -13.71
N ARG A 4 21.38 14.31 -13.23
CA ARG A 4 21.97 15.41 -14.01
C ARG A 4 21.20 15.77 -15.28
N LEU A 5 19.87 15.70 -15.26
CA LEU A 5 19.01 16.33 -16.28
C LEU A 5 18.94 17.84 -16.06
N VAL A 6 19.12 18.30 -14.82
CA VAL A 6 19.26 19.70 -14.41
C VAL A 6 20.46 19.78 -13.49
N GLU A 7 21.38 20.72 -13.74
CA GLU A 7 22.53 20.94 -12.89
C GLU A 7 22.13 21.79 -11.66
N PRO A 8 22.68 21.49 -10.47
CA PRO A 8 22.46 22.31 -9.28
C PRO A 8 23.20 23.63 -9.42
N SER A 9 22.59 24.73 -8.93
CA SER A 9 23.24 26.06 -8.92
C SER A 9 24.37 26.15 -7.87
N SER A 10 24.25 25.32 -6.81
CA SER A 10 25.23 25.21 -5.73
C SER A 10 25.05 23.90 -4.98
N GLY A 11 26.02 23.55 -4.16
CA GLY A 11 26.02 22.25 -3.45
C GLY A 11 26.48 21.11 -4.35
N ARG A 12 26.46 19.91 -3.80
CA ARG A 12 26.87 18.70 -4.52
C ARG A 12 25.97 17.51 -4.14
N ILE A 13 25.82 16.56 -5.04
CA ILE A 13 25.09 15.31 -4.84
C ILE A 13 26.10 14.18 -4.83
N LEU A 14 26.07 13.36 -3.80
CA LEU A 14 26.92 12.19 -3.66
C LEU A 14 26.10 10.93 -3.84
N LEU A 15 26.58 9.99 -4.66
CA LEU A 15 26.06 8.62 -4.75
C LEU A 15 27.16 7.67 -4.28
N ASN A 16 26.90 6.91 -3.20
CA ASN A 16 27.91 6.05 -2.54
C ASN A 16 29.23 6.81 -2.20
N GLY A 17 29.12 8.09 -1.81
CA GLY A 17 30.28 8.93 -1.46
C GLY A 17 30.99 9.59 -2.65
N GLU A 18 30.64 9.23 -3.89
CA GLU A 18 31.21 9.83 -5.12
C GLU A 18 30.36 10.99 -5.63
N ALA A 19 30.95 12.10 -5.94
CA ALA A 19 30.25 13.29 -6.42
C ALA A 19 29.74 13.09 -7.85
N THR A 20 28.44 13.32 -8.08
CA THR A 20 27.80 13.06 -9.38
C THR A 20 28.38 13.93 -10.51
N GLU A 21 28.87 15.13 -10.21
CA GLU A 21 29.52 16.02 -11.17
C GLU A 21 30.83 15.46 -11.72
N GLN A 22 31.50 14.54 -10.98
CA GLN A 22 32.76 13.91 -11.39
C GLN A 22 32.53 12.65 -12.21
N MET A 23 31.28 12.10 -12.23
CA MET A 23 30.93 10.90 -12.97
C MET A 23 30.69 11.21 -14.45
N ASP A 24 31.03 10.29 -15.33
CA ASP A 24 30.49 10.28 -16.70
C ASP A 24 28.96 10.23 -16.67
N ILE A 25 28.30 11.16 -17.38
CA ILE A 25 26.85 11.32 -17.32
C ILE A 25 26.08 10.11 -17.81
N VAL A 26 26.64 9.35 -18.78
CA VAL A 26 26.01 8.13 -19.32
C VAL A 26 26.12 7.01 -18.29
N GLN A 27 27.29 6.87 -17.65
CA GLN A 27 27.52 5.88 -16.60
C GLN A 27 26.64 6.17 -15.37
N LEU A 28 26.56 7.42 -14.94
CA LEU A 28 25.67 7.85 -13.87
C LEU A 28 24.22 7.41 -14.14
N ARG A 29 23.68 7.75 -15.31
CA ARG A 29 22.29 7.43 -15.69
C ARG A 29 22.04 5.92 -15.83
N ARG A 30 23.05 5.14 -16.17
CA ARG A 30 22.98 3.69 -16.25
C ARG A 30 22.90 3.01 -14.88
N ARG A 31 23.43 3.65 -13.84
CA ARG A 31 23.37 3.19 -12.45
C ARG A 31 22.01 3.49 -11.79
N ILE A 32 21.17 4.33 -12.43
CA ILE A 32 19.89 4.77 -11.89
C ILE A 32 18.74 4.16 -12.67
N GLY A 33 17.86 3.42 -12.01
CA GLY A 33 16.55 3.04 -12.52
C GLY A 33 15.58 4.22 -12.42
N TYR A 34 14.91 4.59 -13.49
CA TYR A 34 14.02 5.74 -13.49
C TYR A 34 12.59 5.35 -13.87
N VAL A 35 11.65 5.62 -12.98
CA VAL A 35 10.20 5.45 -13.17
C VAL A 35 9.58 6.84 -13.28
N ILE A 36 9.05 7.17 -14.44
CA ILE A 36 8.39 8.46 -14.72
C ILE A 36 6.88 8.33 -14.50
N GLN A 37 6.22 9.47 -14.28
CA GLN A 37 4.80 9.60 -13.94
C GLN A 37 3.85 8.80 -14.86
N ASN A 38 4.09 8.74 -16.16
CA ASN A 38 3.25 8.04 -17.16
C ASN A 38 3.89 6.76 -17.70
N ALA A 39 4.63 5.99 -16.90
CA ALA A 39 5.38 4.79 -17.27
C ALA A 39 6.31 4.94 -18.49
N GLY A 40 6.01 5.81 -19.47
CA GLY A 40 6.83 6.14 -20.63
C GLY A 40 7.28 4.92 -21.44
N LEU A 41 6.37 3.96 -21.65
CA LEU A 41 6.65 2.76 -22.41
C LEU A 41 6.76 3.08 -23.91
N PHE A 42 7.62 2.35 -24.61
CA PHE A 42 7.76 2.46 -26.04
C PHE A 42 6.55 1.81 -26.73
N PRO A 43 5.67 2.55 -27.42
CA PRO A 43 4.42 2.03 -27.97
C PRO A 43 4.64 1.00 -29.08
N HIS A 44 5.76 1.07 -29.80
CA HIS A 44 6.13 0.18 -30.91
C HIS A 44 6.85 -1.09 -30.44
N LYS A 45 7.13 -1.23 -29.14
CA LYS A 45 7.74 -2.44 -28.56
C LYS A 45 6.70 -3.21 -27.75
N ASN A 46 6.77 -4.54 -27.79
CA ASN A 46 6.01 -5.36 -26.87
C ASN A 46 6.53 -5.21 -25.43
N ILE A 47 5.83 -5.80 -24.45
CA ILE A 47 6.12 -5.62 -23.04
C ILE A 47 7.48 -6.19 -22.65
N ILE A 48 7.84 -7.39 -23.12
CA ILE A 48 9.14 -8.00 -22.83
C ILE A 48 10.30 -7.15 -23.37
N ASP A 49 10.14 -6.56 -24.55
CA ASP A 49 11.16 -5.69 -25.14
C ASP A 49 11.20 -4.30 -24.48
N ASN A 50 10.08 -3.81 -23.97
CA ASN A 50 10.06 -2.61 -23.14
C ASN A 50 10.91 -2.80 -21.89
N ILE A 51 10.68 -3.88 -21.15
CA ILE A 51 11.42 -4.20 -19.92
C ILE A 51 12.91 -4.43 -20.23
N ALA A 52 13.22 -5.24 -21.23
CA ALA A 52 14.60 -5.59 -21.59
C ALA A 52 15.45 -4.41 -22.10
N THR A 53 14.82 -3.28 -22.48
CA THR A 53 15.52 -2.17 -23.14
C THR A 53 16.66 -1.61 -22.33
N THR A 54 16.49 -1.38 -21.02
CA THR A 54 17.53 -0.79 -20.15
C THR A 54 18.72 -1.72 -19.98
N ALA A 55 18.48 -3.01 -19.80
CA ALA A 55 19.56 -4.01 -19.72
C ALA A 55 20.36 -4.10 -21.02
N ILE A 56 19.67 -4.07 -22.19
CA ILE A 56 20.33 -4.07 -23.51
C ILE A 56 21.18 -2.82 -23.70
N LEU A 57 20.69 -1.65 -23.30
CA LEU A 57 21.46 -0.39 -23.35
C LEU A 57 22.69 -0.41 -22.44
N ASN A 58 22.66 -1.21 -21.38
CA ASN A 58 23.80 -1.46 -20.49
C ASN A 58 24.73 -2.57 -21.00
N GLY A 59 24.51 -3.08 -22.22
CA GLY A 59 25.41 -4.04 -22.87
C GLY A 59 25.01 -5.52 -22.67
N ALA A 60 23.88 -5.82 -22.05
CA ALA A 60 23.44 -7.20 -21.92
C ALA A 60 23.03 -7.81 -23.28
N ALA A 61 23.35 -9.08 -23.52
CA ALA A 61 22.88 -9.81 -24.69
C ALA A 61 21.34 -9.85 -24.68
N LYS A 62 20.72 -9.63 -25.85
CA LYS A 62 19.25 -9.53 -25.99
C LYS A 62 18.50 -10.73 -25.43
N SER A 63 19.03 -11.95 -25.61
CA SER A 63 18.42 -13.18 -25.07
C SER A 63 18.41 -13.16 -23.52
N LYS A 64 19.55 -12.79 -22.90
CA LYS A 64 19.71 -12.70 -21.45
C LYS A 64 18.82 -11.59 -20.86
N ALA A 65 18.77 -10.42 -21.51
CA ALA A 65 17.91 -9.30 -21.10
C ALA A 65 16.42 -9.67 -21.15
N ARG A 66 15.97 -10.41 -22.19
CA ARG A 66 14.59 -10.90 -22.27
C ARG A 66 14.26 -11.98 -21.25
N ALA A 67 15.19 -12.88 -20.95
CA ALA A 67 15.00 -13.86 -19.86
C ALA A 67 14.78 -13.13 -18.53
N ARG A 68 15.67 -12.17 -18.20
CA ARG A 68 15.53 -11.34 -17.01
C ARG A 68 14.23 -10.54 -16.98
N ALA A 69 13.80 -10.02 -18.12
CA ALA A 69 12.54 -9.31 -18.24
C ALA A 69 11.32 -10.23 -17.96
N GLY A 70 11.39 -11.51 -18.33
CA GLY A 70 10.39 -12.52 -18.00
C GLY A 70 10.28 -12.75 -16.47
N GLU A 71 11.41 -12.92 -15.78
CA GLU A 71 11.46 -13.04 -14.33
C GLU A 71 10.85 -11.78 -13.64
N LEU A 72 11.19 -10.60 -14.14
CA LEU A 72 10.71 -9.34 -13.59
C LEU A 72 9.20 -9.12 -13.77
N LEU A 73 8.55 -9.71 -14.79
CA LEU A 73 7.09 -9.70 -14.88
C LEU A 73 6.46 -10.39 -13.68
N GLU A 74 6.98 -11.51 -13.24
CA GLU A 74 6.50 -12.23 -12.06
C GLU A 74 6.77 -11.42 -10.78
N VAL A 75 7.97 -10.82 -10.65
CA VAL A 75 8.34 -9.97 -9.52
C VAL A 75 7.36 -8.80 -9.34
N VAL A 76 6.92 -8.17 -10.44
CA VAL A 76 5.96 -7.05 -10.38
C VAL A 76 4.49 -7.53 -10.41
N GLY A 77 4.21 -8.81 -10.16
CA GLY A 77 2.87 -9.36 -10.07
C GLY A 77 2.08 -9.30 -11.39
N LEU A 78 2.75 -9.47 -12.53
CA LEU A 78 2.13 -9.48 -13.84
C LEU A 78 2.18 -10.87 -14.47
N ASP A 79 1.05 -11.31 -15.07
CA ASP A 79 0.99 -12.57 -15.79
C ASP A 79 2.03 -12.61 -16.94
N PRO A 80 2.91 -13.62 -17.00
CA PRO A 80 3.87 -13.79 -18.09
C PRO A 80 3.26 -13.79 -19.49
N GLN A 81 1.98 -14.13 -19.63
CA GLN A 81 1.29 -14.12 -20.91
C GLN A 81 1.21 -12.74 -21.56
N ILE A 82 1.32 -11.65 -20.78
CA ILE A 82 1.31 -10.30 -21.33
C ILE A 82 2.63 -9.91 -22.02
N ALA A 83 3.69 -10.71 -21.90
CA ALA A 83 5.02 -10.43 -22.46
C ALA A 83 5.00 -10.04 -23.95
N LYS A 84 4.08 -10.63 -24.74
CA LYS A 84 3.92 -10.37 -26.17
C LYS A 84 2.95 -9.24 -26.50
N ARG A 85 2.20 -8.72 -25.50
CA ARG A 85 1.29 -7.60 -25.69
C ARG A 85 2.06 -6.29 -25.87
N PHE A 86 1.33 -5.28 -26.34
CA PHE A 86 1.83 -3.91 -26.47
C PHE A 86 1.24 -3.00 -25.38
N PRO A 87 1.86 -1.83 -25.10
CA PRO A 87 1.40 -0.95 -24.03
C PRO A 87 -0.10 -0.61 -24.08
N TRP A 88 -0.64 -0.32 -25.24
CA TRP A 88 -2.08 0.04 -25.40
C TRP A 88 -3.06 -1.09 -25.08
N GLN A 89 -2.58 -2.31 -24.91
CA GLN A 89 -3.38 -3.48 -24.53
C GLN A 89 -3.40 -3.70 -23.00
N LEU A 90 -2.76 -2.83 -22.23
CA LEU A 90 -2.61 -2.91 -20.79
C LEU A 90 -3.36 -1.77 -20.11
N SER A 91 -3.89 -2.05 -18.89
CA SER A 91 -4.39 -0.99 -18.00
C SER A 91 -3.26 -0.05 -17.55
N GLY A 92 -3.60 1.16 -17.08
CA GLY A 92 -2.63 2.12 -16.57
C GLY A 92 -1.75 1.54 -15.45
N GLY A 93 -2.35 0.80 -14.50
CA GLY A 93 -1.61 0.13 -13.44
C GLY A 93 -0.68 -0.98 -13.94
N GLN A 94 -1.08 -1.74 -14.96
CA GLN A 94 -0.19 -2.72 -15.59
C GLN A 94 0.98 -2.04 -16.31
N GLN A 95 0.72 -0.94 -17.03
CA GLN A 95 1.79 -0.15 -17.67
C GLN A 95 2.78 0.40 -16.64
N GLN A 96 2.30 0.86 -15.49
CA GLN A 96 3.15 1.38 -14.42
C GLN A 96 4.04 0.27 -13.86
N ARG A 97 3.51 -0.93 -13.58
CA ARG A 97 4.30 -2.10 -13.16
C ARG A 97 5.34 -2.51 -14.19
N VAL A 98 5.02 -2.46 -15.46
CA VAL A 98 6.00 -2.66 -16.56
C VAL A 98 7.09 -1.59 -16.51
N GLY A 99 6.75 -0.34 -16.20
CA GLY A 99 7.72 0.76 -16.00
C GLY A 99 8.69 0.48 -14.85
N VAL A 100 8.18 -0.03 -13.74
CA VAL A 100 9.01 -0.48 -12.59
C VAL A 100 9.91 -1.65 -12.99
N ALA A 101 9.38 -2.69 -13.64
CA ALA A 101 10.16 -3.82 -14.13
C ALA A 101 11.29 -3.38 -15.09
N ARG A 102 11.00 -2.43 -15.98
CA ARG A 102 12.01 -1.84 -16.88
C ARG A 102 13.12 -1.10 -16.12
N ALA A 103 12.75 -0.36 -15.07
CA ALA A 103 13.73 0.33 -14.23
C ALA A 103 14.65 -0.68 -13.50
N LEU A 104 14.12 -1.81 -13.06
CA LEU A 104 14.84 -2.88 -12.38
C LEU A 104 15.69 -3.76 -13.32
N ALA A 105 15.39 -3.79 -14.63
CA ALA A 105 15.98 -4.76 -15.56
C ALA A 105 17.50 -4.62 -15.73
N ALA A 106 18.05 -3.44 -15.49
CA ALA A 106 19.50 -3.18 -15.53
C ALA A 106 20.19 -3.40 -14.18
N ASP A 107 19.48 -3.91 -13.19
CA ASP A 107 19.95 -4.04 -11.80
C ASP A 107 20.58 -2.75 -11.25
N PRO A 108 19.84 -1.62 -11.21
CA PRO A 108 20.37 -0.33 -10.82
C PRO A 108 20.75 -0.30 -9.33
N GLU A 109 21.70 0.56 -8.98
CA GLU A 109 22.06 0.80 -7.56
C GLU A 109 21.00 1.62 -6.84
N PHE A 110 20.36 2.56 -7.58
CA PHE A 110 19.37 3.50 -7.07
C PHE A 110 18.15 3.53 -7.97
N MET A 111 16.99 3.79 -7.40
CA MET A 111 15.77 4.04 -8.14
C MET A 111 15.24 5.45 -7.86
N LEU A 112 14.89 6.17 -8.91
CA LEU A 112 14.17 7.43 -8.83
C LEU A 112 12.76 7.22 -9.36
N MET A 113 11.75 7.65 -8.60
CA MET A 113 10.35 7.53 -8.96
C MET A 113 9.68 8.90 -8.87
N ASP A 114 9.05 9.32 -9.95
CA ASP A 114 8.35 10.59 -10.05
C ASP A 114 6.86 10.33 -10.13
N GLU A 115 6.14 10.60 -9.02
CA GLU A 115 4.71 10.38 -8.86
C GLU A 115 4.20 9.03 -9.42
N PRO A 116 4.77 7.90 -8.99
CA PRO A 116 4.54 6.62 -9.67
C PRO A 116 3.10 6.12 -9.61
N PHE A 117 2.25 6.67 -8.73
CA PHE A 117 0.86 6.22 -8.55
C PHE A 117 -0.19 7.29 -8.90
N SER A 118 0.21 8.49 -9.34
CA SER A 118 -0.69 9.64 -9.56
C SER A 118 -1.75 9.41 -10.64
N ALA A 119 -1.41 8.62 -11.67
CA ALA A 119 -2.30 8.36 -12.82
C ALA A 119 -3.15 7.08 -12.67
N VAL A 120 -3.28 6.55 -11.45
CA VAL A 120 -3.95 5.27 -11.19
C VAL A 120 -5.21 5.50 -10.34
N ASP A 121 -6.27 4.76 -10.66
CA ASP A 121 -7.51 4.71 -9.88
C ASP A 121 -7.24 4.38 -8.39
N PRO A 122 -7.95 4.99 -7.42
CA PRO A 122 -7.69 4.80 -5.99
C PRO A 122 -7.66 3.36 -5.52
N VAL A 123 -8.57 2.50 -5.99
CA VAL A 123 -8.62 1.08 -5.59
C VAL A 123 -7.41 0.32 -6.11
N VAL A 124 -7.06 0.56 -7.38
CA VAL A 124 -5.88 -0.07 -8.02
C VAL A 124 -4.59 0.50 -7.42
N ARG A 125 -4.57 1.78 -7.01
CA ARG A 125 -3.43 2.44 -6.38
C ARG A 125 -3.02 1.74 -5.09
N GLU A 126 -3.97 1.44 -4.22
CA GLU A 126 -3.70 0.74 -2.96
C GLU A 126 -3.05 -0.62 -3.18
N GLN A 127 -3.59 -1.41 -4.11
CA GLN A 127 -3.02 -2.70 -4.50
C GLN A 127 -1.59 -2.57 -5.07
N LEU A 128 -1.35 -1.53 -5.87
CA LEU A 128 -0.02 -1.25 -6.42
C LEU A 128 0.98 -0.85 -5.34
N GLN A 129 0.56 -0.08 -4.34
CA GLN A 129 1.42 0.30 -3.21
C GLN A 129 1.80 -0.92 -2.36
N GLU A 130 0.87 -1.83 -2.10
CA GLU A 130 1.15 -3.08 -1.38
C GLU A 130 2.12 -3.97 -2.14
N GLU A 131 1.89 -4.12 -3.45
CA GLU A 131 2.79 -4.86 -4.33
C GLU A 131 4.18 -4.22 -4.40
N PHE A 132 4.24 -2.89 -4.40
CA PHE A 132 5.50 -2.14 -4.35
C PHE A 132 6.27 -2.39 -3.05
N LEU A 133 5.60 -2.39 -1.90
CA LEU A 133 6.23 -2.73 -0.61
C LEU A 133 6.78 -4.16 -0.61
N ARG A 134 6.09 -5.11 -1.25
CA ARG A 134 6.58 -6.47 -1.44
C ARG A 134 7.85 -6.49 -2.30
N ILE A 135 7.82 -5.81 -3.44
CA ILE A 135 8.97 -5.70 -4.35
C ILE A 135 10.16 -5.05 -3.64
N GLN A 136 9.94 -3.98 -2.87
CA GLN A 136 10.99 -3.28 -2.12
C GLN A 136 11.73 -4.22 -1.16
N LYS A 137 11.00 -5.08 -0.44
CA LYS A 137 11.59 -6.08 0.46
C LYS A 137 12.46 -7.11 -0.29
N GLU A 138 12.01 -7.56 -1.47
CA GLU A 138 12.73 -8.54 -2.28
C GLU A 138 13.99 -7.96 -2.93
N VAL A 139 13.90 -6.72 -3.41
CA VAL A 139 14.96 -6.08 -4.23
C VAL A 139 16.01 -5.39 -3.39
N SER A 140 15.70 -4.94 -2.17
CA SER A 140 16.61 -4.24 -1.23
C SER A 140 17.42 -3.11 -1.88
N LYS A 141 16.75 -2.19 -2.63
CA LYS A 141 17.37 -1.06 -3.31
C LYS A 141 17.05 0.25 -2.60
N THR A 142 17.96 1.22 -2.70
CA THR A 142 17.68 2.60 -2.29
C THR A 142 16.75 3.26 -3.30
N ILE A 143 15.58 3.69 -2.85
CA ILE A 143 14.52 4.29 -3.68
C ILE A 143 14.29 5.72 -3.20
N ILE A 144 14.34 6.68 -4.13
CA ILE A 144 13.94 8.06 -3.90
C ILE A 144 12.66 8.28 -4.68
N MET A 145 11.56 8.49 -3.98
CA MET A 145 10.25 8.71 -4.56
C MET A 145 9.80 10.16 -4.32
N VAL A 146 9.29 10.81 -5.34
CA VAL A 146 8.60 12.10 -5.24
C VAL A 146 7.10 11.83 -5.35
N THR A 147 6.33 12.36 -4.41
CA THR A 147 4.87 12.33 -4.43
C THR A 147 4.31 13.62 -3.84
N HIS A 148 3.12 14.01 -4.27
CA HIS A 148 2.32 15.06 -3.63
C HIS A 148 1.30 14.49 -2.64
N ASP A 149 1.20 13.17 -2.53
CA ASP A 149 0.28 12.48 -1.64
C ASP A 149 1.01 12.10 -0.34
N ILE A 150 0.56 12.70 0.77
CA ILE A 150 1.16 12.47 2.08
C ILE A 150 0.91 11.03 2.57
N ASP A 151 -0.21 10.42 2.20
CA ASP A 151 -0.52 9.04 2.60
C ASP A 151 0.40 8.05 1.90
N GLU A 152 0.76 8.30 0.63
CA GLU A 152 1.80 7.53 -0.07
C GLU A 152 3.16 7.67 0.62
N ALA A 153 3.56 8.90 0.94
CA ALA A 153 4.84 9.14 1.61
C ALA A 153 4.91 8.42 2.97
N MET A 154 3.82 8.48 3.74
CA MET A 154 3.73 7.82 5.05
C MET A 154 3.70 6.30 4.97
N LYS A 155 3.04 5.73 3.94
CA LYS A 155 2.90 4.28 3.76
C LYS A 155 4.18 3.64 3.23
N LEU A 156 4.88 4.31 2.30
CA LEU A 156 5.96 3.72 1.51
C LEU A 156 7.36 4.16 1.95
N GLY A 157 7.49 5.30 2.62
CA GLY A 157 8.79 5.87 2.97
C GLY A 157 9.32 5.41 4.33
N ASP A 158 10.58 5.01 4.38
CA ASP A 158 11.32 4.85 5.64
C ASP A 158 11.70 6.24 6.21
N LEU A 159 11.98 7.18 5.32
CA LEU A 159 12.32 8.56 5.61
C LEU A 159 11.57 9.51 4.67
N VAL A 160 10.90 10.52 5.21
CA VAL A 160 10.10 11.47 4.45
C VAL A 160 10.68 12.88 4.59
N ALA A 161 10.95 13.51 3.45
CA ALA A 161 11.40 14.92 3.38
C ALA A 161 10.24 15.81 2.91
N VAL A 162 9.73 16.66 3.79
CA VAL A 162 8.67 17.63 3.48
C VAL A 162 9.32 18.92 2.97
N LEU A 163 8.96 19.32 1.74
CA LEU A 163 9.51 20.51 1.09
C LEU A 163 8.46 21.64 1.04
N LYS A 164 8.87 22.85 1.37
CA LYS A 164 8.09 24.08 1.16
C LYS A 164 8.22 24.56 -0.30
N PRO A 165 7.31 25.45 -0.74
CA PRO A 165 7.48 26.13 -2.01
C PRO A 165 8.89 26.71 -2.18
N GLY A 166 9.45 26.55 -3.39
CA GLY A 166 10.84 26.90 -3.67
C GLY A 166 11.86 25.83 -3.25
N GLY A 167 11.42 24.60 -2.92
CA GLY A 167 12.29 23.45 -2.63
C GLY A 167 13.02 23.53 -1.28
N LYS A 168 12.56 24.37 -0.35
CA LYS A 168 13.17 24.50 0.98
C LYS A 168 12.71 23.34 1.88
N LEU A 169 13.66 22.60 2.44
CA LEU A 169 13.40 21.55 3.40
C LEU A 169 12.69 22.11 4.64
N ALA A 170 11.52 21.59 4.96
CA ALA A 170 10.76 21.97 6.14
C ALA A 170 11.02 21.03 7.31
N GLN A 171 11.07 19.72 7.03
CA GLN A 171 11.42 18.66 7.98
C GLN A 171 11.79 17.39 7.20
N MET A 172 12.70 16.61 7.75
CA MET A 172 13.01 15.26 7.29
C MET A 172 13.03 14.32 8.50
N ALA A 173 12.18 13.32 8.49
CA ALA A 173 12.03 12.39 9.61
C ALA A 173 11.31 11.11 9.14
N SER A 174 11.28 10.09 10.00
CA SER A 174 10.43 8.93 9.79
C SER A 174 8.94 9.31 9.79
N PRO A 175 8.06 8.54 9.14
CA PRO A 175 6.62 8.79 9.16
C PRO A 175 6.04 8.97 10.58
N GLY A 176 6.44 8.10 11.50
CA GLY A 176 6.01 8.19 12.91
C GLY A 176 6.43 9.48 13.60
N GLU A 177 7.68 9.93 13.40
CA GLU A 177 8.18 11.20 13.96
C GLU A 177 7.48 12.41 13.35
N LEU A 178 7.21 12.40 12.03
CA LEU A 178 6.46 13.48 11.38
C LEU A 178 5.05 13.65 11.97
N LEU A 179 4.37 12.54 12.25
CA LEU A 179 3.04 12.55 12.86
C LEU A 179 3.05 12.99 14.33
N ASN A 180 4.09 12.60 15.08
CA ASN A 180 4.20 12.88 16.50
C ASN A 180 4.71 14.30 16.80
N THR A 181 5.75 14.73 16.08
CA THR A 181 6.51 15.95 16.37
C THR A 181 6.76 16.79 15.12
N PRO A 182 5.71 17.36 14.48
CA PRO A 182 5.91 18.29 13.38
C PRO A 182 6.67 19.54 13.85
N GLN A 183 7.76 19.87 13.20
CA GLN A 183 8.69 20.93 13.62
C GLN A 183 8.12 22.35 13.46
N ASN A 184 7.10 22.52 12.63
CA ASN A 184 6.49 23.83 12.39
C ASN A 184 5.04 23.70 11.90
N ALA A 185 4.30 24.82 11.93
CA ALA A 185 2.89 24.86 11.52
C ALA A 185 2.69 24.40 10.08
N PHE A 186 3.60 24.73 9.15
CA PHE A 186 3.50 24.28 7.76
C PHE A 186 3.49 22.74 7.65
N VAL A 187 4.40 22.07 8.35
CA VAL A 187 4.44 20.59 8.36
C VAL A 187 3.18 20.03 9.03
N ALA A 188 2.74 20.64 10.14
CA ALA A 188 1.52 20.23 10.83
C ALA A 188 0.28 20.33 9.93
N ASP A 189 0.15 21.42 9.17
CA ASP A 189 -0.95 21.65 8.23
C ASP A 189 -0.85 20.74 7.01
N PHE A 190 0.38 20.52 6.49
CA PHE A 190 0.64 19.64 5.34
C PHE A 190 0.27 18.18 5.63
N ILE A 191 0.61 17.68 6.82
CA ILE A 191 0.23 16.33 7.27
C ILE A 191 -1.30 16.23 7.45
N GLY A 192 -1.97 17.35 7.76
CA GLY A 192 -3.42 17.44 7.88
C GLY A 192 -3.97 17.16 9.28
N LYS A 193 -5.31 17.25 9.39
CA LYS A 193 -6.03 17.16 10.67
C LYS A 193 -6.16 15.72 11.19
N ASP A 194 -6.01 14.71 10.30
CA ASP A 194 -6.22 13.29 10.62
C ASP A 194 -4.98 12.60 11.20
N ARG A 195 -4.03 13.38 11.72
CA ARG A 195 -2.76 12.87 12.29
C ARG A 195 -2.96 11.76 13.32
N GLY A 196 -3.94 11.95 14.20
CA GLY A 196 -4.25 10.96 15.24
C GLY A 196 -4.69 9.62 14.67
N TYR A 197 -5.51 9.65 13.62
CA TYR A 197 -5.98 8.46 12.94
C TYR A 197 -4.86 7.79 12.12
N ARG A 198 -4.07 8.59 11.40
CA ARG A 198 -2.90 8.09 10.65
C ARG A 198 -1.85 7.45 11.55
N LYS A 199 -1.65 8.00 12.75
CA LYS A 199 -0.72 7.44 13.75
C LYS A 199 -1.06 5.98 14.08
N LEU A 200 -2.34 5.62 14.14
CA LEU A 200 -2.78 4.26 14.44
C LEU A 200 -2.31 3.22 13.39
N SER A 201 -1.89 3.65 12.20
CA SER A 201 -1.31 2.77 11.19
C SER A 201 0.09 2.25 11.55
N PHE A 202 0.75 2.88 12.52
CA PHE A 202 2.10 2.50 12.98
C PHE A 202 2.08 1.74 14.31
N HIS A 203 0.88 1.47 14.86
CA HIS A 203 0.71 0.70 16.08
C HIS A 203 0.07 -0.65 15.74
N ALA A 204 0.64 -1.71 16.30
CA ALA A 204 0.03 -3.03 16.21
C ALA A 204 -1.29 -3.06 16.99
N ALA A 205 -2.29 -3.79 16.48
CA ALA A 205 -3.50 -4.07 17.21
C ALA A 205 -3.26 -5.28 18.14
N ASP A 206 -3.53 -5.13 19.43
CA ASP A 206 -3.63 -6.27 20.34
C ASP A 206 -4.99 -6.94 20.13
N THR A 207 -5.01 -7.99 19.32
CA THR A 207 -6.23 -8.75 19.03
C THR A 207 -6.41 -9.97 19.93
N GLU A 208 -5.47 -10.25 20.84
CA GLU A 208 -5.58 -11.35 21.80
C GLU A 208 -6.31 -10.93 23.07
N THR A 209 -5.97 -9.73 23.56
CA THR A 209 -6.61 -9.19 24.76
C THR A 209 -8.01 -8.69 24.46
N GLY A 210 -9.02 -9.30 25.09
CA GLY A 210 -10.42 -8.88 24.97
C GLY A 210 -11.18 -9.50 23.81
N LEU A 211 -10.60 -10.45 23.08
CA LEU A 211 -11.30 -11.22 22.06
C LEU A 211 -12.48 -11.98 22.68
N ARG A 212 -13.67 -11.78 22.14
CA ARG A 212 -14.90 -12.47 22.55
C ARG A 212 -15.33 -13.44 21.49
N ASN A 213 -15.80 -14.60 21.91
CA ASN A 213 -16.42 -15.55 21.00
C ASN A 213 -17.72 -14.96 20.46
N GLU A 214 -17.86 -14.84 19.15
CA GLU A 214 -19.04 -14.33 18.48
C GLU A 214 -19.74 -15.49 17.78
N PRO A 215 -21.03 -15.77 18.08
CA PRO A 215 -21.79 -16.75 17.32
C PRO A 215 -22.01 -16.25 15.89
N TYR A 216 -21.95 -17.18 14.97
CA TYR A 216 -22.20 -16.89 13.55
C TYR A 216 -23.05 -17.98 12.92
N ALA A 217 -23.80 -17.63 11.89
CA ALA A 217 -24.56 -18.55 11.07
C ALA A 217 -24.10 -18.50 9.62
N GLU A 218 -24.22 -19.63 8.93
CA GLU A 218 -23.97 -19.67 7.49
C GLU A 218 -25.15 -19.02 6.75
N LEU A 219 -24.88 -18.44 5.58
CA LEU A 219 -25.90 -17.93 4.67
C LEU A 219 -26.94 -19.01 4.42
N ASP A 220 -28.20 -18.64 4.18
CA ASP A 220 -29.38 -19.51 4.04
C ASP A 220 -29.86 -20.18 5.35
N CYS A 221 -29.28 -19.81 6.51
CA CYS A 221 -29.82 -20.22 7.80
C CYS A 221 -31.26 -19.70 8.00
N SER A 222 -32.12 -20.52 8.61
CA SER A 222 -33.49 -20.10 8.91
C SER A 222 -33.51 -18.95 9.93
N PHE A 223 -34.52 -18.07 9.82
CA PHE A 223 -34.68 -16.94 10.71
C PHE A 223 -34.78 -17.32 12.19
N GLU A 224 -35.57 -18.37 12.50
CA GLU A 224 -35.72 -18.85 13.88
C GLU A 224 -34.40 -19.25 14.51
N ARG A 225 -33.58 -20.01 13.78
CA ARG A 225 -32.25 -20.42 14.23
C ARG A 225 -31.31 -19.24 14.37
N ALA A 226 -31.35 -18.27 13.44
CA ALA A 226 -30.56 -17.06 13.51
C ALA A 226 -30.88 -16.25 14.76
N LYS A 227 -32.16 -16.12 15.10
CA LYS A 227 -32.63 -15.42 16.29
C LYS A 227 -32.21 -16.10 17.59
N GLU A 228 -32.23 -17.44 17.63
CA GLU A 228 -31.74 -18.22 18.78
C GLU A 228 -30.24 -18.07 19.00
N MET A 229 -29.45 -17.92 17.93
CA MET A 229 -27.99 -17.81 18.00
C MET A 229 -27.51 -16.40 18.33
N ALA A 230 -28.28 -15.37 17.99
CA ALA A 230 -27.88 -13.99 18.19
C ALA A 230 -27.76 -13.64 19.68
N ILE A 231 -26.65 -12.99 20.08
CA ILE A 231 -26.48 -12.51 21.46
C ILE A 231 -27.36 -11.28 21.71
N ASP A 232 -27.56 -10.47 20.71
CA ASP A 232 -28.37 -9.26 20.73
C ASP A 232 -29.16 -9.13 19.41
N ARG A 233 -29.36 -7.93 18.92
CA ARG A 233 -30.04 -7.64 17.65
C ARG A 233 -29.29 -8.20 16.43
N TRP A 234 -27.97 -8.37 16.50
CA TRP A 234 -27.11 -8.66 15.36
C TRP A 234 -26.47 -10.03 15.43
N LEU A 235 -26.50 -10.76 14.32
CA LEU A 235 -25.83 -12.04 14.15
C LEU A 235 -24.78 -11.92 13.05
N LEU A 236 -23.56 -12.38 13.31
CA LEU A 236 -22.53 -12.49 12.28
C LEU A 236 -22.91 -13.58 11.28
N VAL A 237 -22.78 -13.29 9.99
CA VAL A 237 -23.07 -14.23 8.91
C VAL A 237 -21.79 -14.59 8.20
N THR A 238 -21.66 -15.88 7.90
CA THR A 238 -20.57 -16.41 7.09
C THR A 238 -21.10 -16.95 5.76
N GLN A 239 -20.23 -16.94 4.75
CA GLN A 239 -20.48 -17.59 3.46
C GLN A 239 -19.27 -18.46 3.13
N ASN A 240 -19.51 -19.78 2.99
CA ASN A 240 -18.43 -20.77 2.85
C ASN A 240 -17.39 -20.69 3.98
N GLY A 241 -17.85 -20.46 5.22
CA GLY A 241 -17.02 -20.30 6.40
C GLY A 241 -16.27 -18.98 6.54
N LYS A 242 -16.37 -18.06 5.57
CA LYS A 242 -15.74 -16.74 5.61
C LYS A 242 -16.71 -15.69 6.16
N ALA A 243 -16.19 -14.72 6.91
CA ALA A 243 -16.99 -13.58 7.35
C ALA A 243 -17.59 -12.85 6.16
N PHE A 244 -18.89 -12.56 6.22
CA PHE A 244 -19.62 -12.01 5.10
C PHE A 244 -20.35 -10.70 5.45
N GLY A 245 -21.03 -10.63 6.60
CA GLY A 245 -21.74 -9.42 7.03
C GLY A 245 -22.52 -9.65 8.31
N TRP A 246 -23.45 -8.73 8.62
CA TRP A 246 -24.28 -8.77 9.81
C TRP A 246 -25.76 -8.86 9.44
N PHE A 247 -26.48 -9.77 10.10
CA PHE A 247 -27.91 -9.92 9.97
C PHE A 247 -28.62 -9.25 11.16
N ASP A 248 -29.66 -8.45 10.85
CA ASP A 248 -30.51 -7.80 11.85
C ASP A 248 -31.71 -8.73 12.22
N THR A 249 -31.66 -9.35 13.38
CA THR A 249 -32.72 -10.26 13.84
C THR A 249 -34.06 -9.57 14.18
N HIS A 250 -34.11 -8.23 14.20
CA HIS A 250 -35.35 -7.46 14.35
C HIS A 250 -36.06 -7.20 13.00
N GLN A 251 -35.40 -7.46 11.89
CA GLN A 251 -36.06 -7.40 10.57
C GLN A 251 -36.84 -8.70 10.31
N PRO A 252 -38.08 -8.61 9.90
CA PRO A 252 -38.83 -9.81 9.57
C PRO A 252 -38.24 -10.49 8.33
N ALA A 253 -37.90 -11.76 8.47
CA ALA A 253 -37.34 -12.57 7.40
C ALA A 253 -37.77 -14.05 7.59
N THR A 254 -37.68 -14.85 6.55
CA THR A 254 -37.87 -16.33 6.64
C THR A 254 -36.51 -17.04 6.74
N ALA A 255 -35.49 -16.45 6.12
CA ALA A 255 -34.12 -16.94 6.14
C ALA A 255 -33.12 -15.78 5.96
N ILE A 256 -31.85 -16.02 6.26
CA ILE A 256 -30.74 -15.09 5.96
C ILE A 256 -30.41 -15.23 4.48
N THR A 257 -30.54 -14.14 3.74
CA THR A 257 -30.25 -14.09 2.29
C THR A 257 -29.31 -12.92 2.00
N HIS A 258 -28.73 -12.87 0.80
CA HIS A 258 -27.89 -11.74 0.36
C HIS A 258 -28.59 -10.38 0.49
N ASP A 259 -29.92 -10.34 0.32
CA ASP A 259 -30.69 -9.09 0.27
C ASP A 259 -30.94 -8.49 1.65
N ASN A 260 -30.80 -9.26 2.74
CA ASN A 260 -31.10 -8.81 4.11
C ASN A 260 -29.88 -8.74 5.03
N ILE A 261 -28.67 -8.84 4.45
CA ILE A 261 -27.40 -8.71 5.16
C ILE A 261 -26.87 -7.30 5.06
N ASN A 262 -26.40 -6.75 6.18
CA ASN A 262 -25.61 -5.53 6.20
C ASN A 262 -24.16 -5.86 5.82
N LEU A 263 -23.75 -5.43 4.61
CA LEU A 263 -22.42 -5.63 4.04
C LEU A 263 -21.48 -4.44 4.33
N GLY A 264 -21.95 -3.41 5.06
CA GLY A 264 -21.16 -2.20 5.31
C GLY A 264 -20.00 -2.38 6.30
N ALA A 265 -19.99 -3.50 7.04
CA ALA A 265 -18.92 -3.78 7.98
C ALA A 265 -17.62 -4.20 7.27
N THR A 266 -16.49 -3.67 7.75
CA THR A 266 -15.16 -4.17 7.41
C THR A 266 -14.70 -5.19 8.44
N PHE A 267 -13.73 -6.04 8.07
CA PHE A 267 -13.20 -7.06 8.95
C PHE A 267 -11.72 -6.79 9.22
N HIS A 268 -11.31 -6.95 10.49
CA HIS A 268 -9.91 -6.79 10.87
C HIS A 268 -9.16 -8.10 10.66
N GLN A 269 -8.23 -8.11 9.71
CA GLN A 269 -7.31 -9.25 9.57
C GLN A 269 -6.29 -9.26 10.70
N GLN A 270 -6.13 -10.40 11.37
CA GLN A 270 -5.17 -10.57 12.45
C GLN A 270 -3.75 -10.15 12.01
N GLY A 271 -3.06 -9.36 12.83
CA GLY A 271 -1.76 -8.78 12.51
C GLY A 271 -1.80 -7.45 11.76
N SER A 272 -2.98 -6.97 11.36
CA SER A 272 -3.13 -5.63 10.75
C SER A 272 -3.00 -4.52 11.79
N PRO A 273 -2.68 -3.27 11.36
CA PRO A 273 -2.55 -2.12 12.26
C PRO A 273 -3.82 -1.78 13.04
N LEU A 274 -3.65 -1.09 14.19
CA LEU A 274 -4.74 -0.62 15.05
C LEU A 274 -5.76 0.28 14.32
N ARG A 275 -5.32 1.01 13.29
CA ARG A 275 -6.22 1.79 12.42
C ARG A 275 -7.30 0.92 11.80
N HIS A 276 -6.95 -0.26 11.29
CA HIS A 276 -7.91 -1.18 10.65
C HIS A 276 -8.87 -1.79 11.68
N LEU A 277 -8.39 -2.04 12.91
CA LEU A 277 -9.25 -2.52 14.00
C LEU A 277 -10.29 -1.46 14.39
N LEU A 278 -9.88 -0.20 14.48
CA LEU A 278 -10.78 0.91 14.75
C LEU A 278 -11.82 1.09 13.64
N ASP A 279 -11.39 1.04 12.38
CA ASP A 279 -12.29 1.13 11.23
C ASP A 279 -13.31 -0.03 11.23
N ALA A 280 -12.87 -1.26 11.48
CA ALA A 280 -13.75 -2.42 11.58
C ALA A 280 -14.81 -2.27 12.69
N ALA A 281 -14.42 -1.71 13.87
CA ALA A 281 -15.36 -1.46 14.96
C ALA A 281 -16.36 -0.35 14.64
N LEU A 282 -15.90 0.73 13.98
CA LEU A 282 -16.76 1.87 13.61
C LEU A 282 -17.73 1.56 12.47
N SER A 283 -17.31 0.75 11.49
CA SER A 283 -18.15 0.36 10.35
C SER A 283 -19.17 -0.73 10.72
N SER A 284 -18.96 -1.45 11.80
CA SER A 284 -19.88 -2.50 12.26
C SER A 284 -21.16 -1.90 12.87
N PRO A 285 -22.35 -2.43 12.53
CA PRO A 285 -23.63 -1.90 13.04
C PRO A 285 -23.81 -2.07 14.55
N ASN A 286 -23.05 -2.94 15.18
CA ASN A 286 -23.08 -3.22 16.62
C ASN A 286 -21.80 -2.76 17.36
N HIS A 287 -20.96 -1.97 16.67
CA HIS A 287 -19.67 -1.48 17.21
C HIS A 287 -18.72 -2.62 17.68
N ARG A 288 -18.80 -3.78 17.02
CA ARG A 288 -17.89 -4.90 17.24
C ARG A 288 -17.04 -5.14 16.01
N ALA A 289 -15.72 -5.02 16.15
CA ALA A 289 -14.77 -5.39 15.11
C ALA A 289 -14.68 -6.92 15.02
N VAL A 290 -14.98 -7.49 13.87
CA VAL A 290 -14.79 -8.90 13.61
C VAL A 290 -13.33 -9.15 13.26
N ILE A 291 -12.67 -10.02 14.02
CA ILE A 291 -11.30 -10.45 13.76
C ILE A 291 -11.34 -11.68 12.87
N VAL A 292 -10.59 -11.65 11.79
CA VAL A 292 -10.49 -12.77 10.84
C VAL A 292 -9.03 -13.21 10.65
N ASP A 293 -8.84 -14.47 10.33
CA ASP A 293 -7.53 -15.00 9.92
C ASP A 293 -7.21 -14.68 8.44
N GLU A 294 -6.06 -15.15 7.94
CA GLU A 294 -5.64 -14.97 6.55
C GLU A 294 -6.62 -15.59 5.53
N ARG A 295 -7.46 -16.55 5.96
CA ARG A 295 -8.49 -17.20 5.14
C ARG A 295 -9.84 -16.53 5.24
N GLN A 296 -9.93 -15.39 5.96
CA GLN A 296 -11.17 -14.66 6.25
C GLN A 296 -12.14 -15.43 7.18
N ILE A 297 -11.65 -16.38 7.96
CA ILE A 297 -12.45 -17.14 8.91
C ILE A 297 -12.56 -16.33 10.21
N PRO A 298 -13.79 -16.10 10.75
CA PRO A 298 -13.96 -15.36 12.00
C PRO A 298 -13.28 -16.05 13.18
N GLN A 299 -12.51 -15.28 13.95
CA GLN A 299 -11.84 -15.72 15.18
C GLN A 299 -12.59 -15.21 16.44
N GLY A 300 -13.36 -14.15 16.30
CA GLY A 300 -14.11 -13.51 17.36
C GLY A 300 -14.32 -12.03 17.10
N THR A 301 -14.75 -11.30 18.13
CA THR A 301 -15.00 -9.85 18.05
C THR A 301 -14.34 -9.08 19.19
N ILE A 302 -14.04 -7.81 18.94
CA ILE A 302 -13.56 -6.84 19.93
C ILE A 302 -14.50 -5.63 19.90
N HIS A 303 -14.99 -5.19 21.07
CA HIS A 303 -15.90 -4.06 21.16
C HIS A 303 -15.15 -2.72 20.98
N LEU A 304 -15.84 -1.72 20.39
CA LEU A 304 -15.29 -0.38 20.12
C LEU A 304 -14.65 0.26 21.36
N ASP A 305 -15.25 0.13 22.55
CA ASP A 305 -14.68 0.69 23.79
C ASP A 305 -13.28 0.15 24.08
N GLN A 306 -13.06 -1.15 23.87
CA GLN A 306 -11.74 -1.77 24.05
C GLN A 306 -10.75 -1.27 23.00
N VAL A 307 -11.20 -1.10 21.75
CA VAL A 307 -10.37 -0.52 20.68
C VAL A 307 -9.98 0.94 21.02
N LEU A 308 -10.93 1.72 21.55
CA LEU A 308 -10.67 3.10 21.98
C LEU A 308 -9.67 3.16 23.16
N ASP A 309 -9.70 2.18 24.07
CA ASP A 309 -8.71 2.10 25.15
C ASP A 309 -7.32 1.74 24.61
N MET A 310 -7.21 0.85 23.64
CA MET A 310 -5.96 0.62 22.90
C MET A 310 -5.45 1.90 22.22
N CYS A 311 -6.33 2.69 21.61
CA CYS A 311 -5.95 3.98 21.01
C CYS A 311 -5.45 5.02 22.03
N LYS A 312 -5.93 4.95 23.27
CA LYS A 312 -5.45 5.84 24.37
C LYS A 312 -4.05 5.42 24.86
N SER A 313 -3.78 4.13 24.99
CA SER A 313 -2.49 3.61 25.46
C SER A 313 -1.34 3.96 24.50
N THR A 314 -1.59 4.03 23.18
CA THR A 314 -0.57 4.46 22.21
C THR A 314 -0.08 5.91 22.38
N ARG A 315 -0.79 6.73 23.17
CA ARG A 315 -0.37 8.10 23.50
C ARG A 315 0.69 8.14 24.60
N GLN A 316 0.80 7.10 25.44
CA GLN A 316 1.74 7.05 26.56
C GLN A 316 3.12 6.51 26.16
N GLU A 317 3.23 5.75 25.09
CA GLU A 317 4.51 5.20 24.61
C GLU A 317 5.34 6.19 23.76
N GLY A 318 4.82 7.36 23.47
CA GLY A 318 5.47 8.41 22.64
C GLY A 318 5.77 9.72 23.39
N ALA A 319 5.79 9.70 24.75
CA ALA A 319 6.10 10.86 25.56
C ALA A 319 7.50 10.77 26.20
#